data_f73adf4ddcf622524f7772481876705c
#
_entry.id   f73adf4ddcf622524f7772481876705c
#
_cell.length_a   1.000
_cell.length_b   1.000
_cell.length_c   1.000
_cell.angle_alpha   90.00
_cell.angle_beta   90.00
_cell.angle_gamma   90.00
#
_symmetry.space_group_name_H-M   'P 1'
#
loop_
_entity.id
_entity.type
_entity.pdbx_description
1 polymer ?
#
loop_
_entity_poly.entity_id
_entity_poly.type
_entity_poly.pdbx_seq_one_letter_code
_entity_poly.pdbx_strand_id
1 'polypeptide(L)'
;MPKITAYIIAFNEAAKIEAAVNSVLWADEVLVADSNSTDNTVELAQALGARVVQVPFHGFGDLRNRTLEHCTHEWIFSLDSDERCTAEARDEILALVSGEPSHDAYLVPRRSYMMGRWIEGSGWYPNYRQPQLFRKTAMRYTLDPVHEGYELLTSKPVGHLTQAIHQFPFRNMAEVIHKMNRYSTLGAAKLTRKRASMASAFGHGLWAFIKHYIFKRGFKDGWAGFVIAFGNFEGTFYRYAKRYEETQNWQPPPSEKLTRPKP
;
A
#
# COMPACT_ATOMS: atom_id res chain seq x y z
N MET A 1 23.44 0.29 -22.47
CA MET A 1 22.09 -0.12 -22.08
C MET A 1 21.42 1.06 -21.39
N PRO A 2 20.12 1.27 -21.55
CA PRO A 2 19.40 2.26 -20.75
C PRO A 2 19.55 1.95 -19.27
N LYS A 3 19.73 3.01 -18.45
CA LYS A 3 19.97 2.86 -17.02
C LYS A 3 18.67 3.02 -16.21
N ILE A 4 18.62 2.34 -15.06
CA ILE A 4 17.44 2.26 -14.20
C ILE A 4 17.76 2.85 -12.83
N THR A 5 16.91 3.77 -12.36
CA THR A 5 16.84 4.12 -10.93
C THR A 5 15.73 3.33 -10.27
N ALA A 6 16.06 2.48 -9.30
CA ALA A 6 15.07 1.92 -8.37
C ALA A 6 14.90 2.88 -7.19
N TYR A 7 13.67 3.37 -6.94
CA TYR A 7 13.43 4.16 -5.75
C TYR A 7 12.50 3.47 -4.76
N ILE A 8 12.76 3.71 -3.47
CA ILE A 8 11.96 3.21 -2.35
C ILE A 8 11.53 4.41 -1.50
N ILE A 9 10.24 4.51 -1.18
CA ILE A 9 9.75 5.47 -0.19
C ILE A 9 9.74 4.83 1.19
N ALA A 10 10.18 5.56 2.22
CA ALA A 10 10.29 5.03 3.58
C ALA A 10 9.90 6.06 4.65
N PHE A 11 9.30 5.56 5.74
CA PHE A 11 9.09 6.27 6.98
C PHE A 11 9.00 5.27 8.14
N ASN A 12 10.03 5.21 9.00
CA ASN A 12 10.13 4.28 10.12
C ASN A 12 9.97 2.80 9.69
N GLU A 13 10.77 2.39 8.71
CA GLU A 13 10.74 1.06 8.10
C GLU A 13 12.04 0.26 8.34
N ALA A 14 12.75 0.52 9.46
CA ALA A 14 14.01 -0.17 9.81
C ALA A 14 13.87 -1.71 9.73
N ALA A 15 12.71 -2.26 10.07
CA ALA A 15 12.46 -3.70 10.02
C ALA A 15 12.32 -4.28 8.59
N LYS A 16 12.18 -3.44 7.56
CA LYS A 16 11.88 -3.88 6.19
C LYS A 16 12.84 -3.34 5.15
N ILE A 17 13.47 -2.19 5.43
CA ILE A 17 14.24 -1.43 4.43
C ILE A 17 15.40 -2.24 3.86
N GLU A 18 16.13 -2.98 4.68
CA GLU A 18 17.27 -3.77 4.21
C GLU A 18 16.87 -4.78 3.12
N ALA A 19 15.79 -5.51 3.35
CA ALA A 19 15.33 -6.50 2.38
C ALA A 19 14.76 -5.83 1.11
N ALA A 20 14.18 -4.62 1.20
CA ALA A 20 13.72 -3.86 0.03
C ALA A 20 14.93 -3.41 -0.82
N VAL A 21 15.91 -2.75 -0.19
CA VAL A 21 17.15 -2.28 -0.86
C VAL A 21 17.88 -3.45 -1.49
N ASN A 22 18.12 -4.54 -0.76
CA ASN A 22 18.82 -5.72 -1.28
C ASN A 22 18.16 -6.30 -2.53
N SER A 23 16.82 -6.25 -2.64
CA SER A 23 16.09 -6.78 -3.79
C SER A 23 16.26 -5.97 -5.08
N VAL A 24 16.82 -4.75 -4.99
CA VAL A 24 16.97 -3.83 -6.13
C VAL A 24 18.41 -3.35 -6.34
N LEU A 25 19.42 -3.94 -5.65
CA LEU A 25 20.84 -3.62 -5.86
C LEU A 25 21.36 -3.90 -7.27
N TRP A 26 20.59 -4.57 -8.10
CA TRP A 26 20.85 -4.79 -9.52
C TRP A 26 20.61 -3.53 -10.38
N ALA A 27 19.87 -2.54 -9.88
CA ALA A 27 19.63 -1.27 -10.58
C ALA A 27 20.90 -0.40 -10.60
N ASP A 28 21.03 0.47 -11.60
CA ASP A 28 22.18 1.37 -11.72
C ASP A 28 22.23 2.41 -10.60
N GLU A 29 21.08 2.75 -10.03
CA GLU A 29 20.92 3.61 -8.87
C GLU A 29 19.84 3.06 -7.95
N VAL A 30 20.13 2.99 -6.64
CA VAL A 30 19.13 2.76 -5.61
C VAL A 30 18.93 4.03 -4.79
N LEU A 31 17.73 4.59 -4.83
CA LEU A 31 17.34 5.81 -4.13
C LEU A 31 16.31 5.50 -3.03
N VAL A 32 16.58 5.89 -1.80
CA VAL A 32 15.60 5.85 -0.73
C VAL A 32 15.15 7.28 -0.42
N ALA A 33 13.85 7.54 -0.62
CA ALA A 33 13.21 8.79 -0.22
C ALA A 33 12.63 8.62 1.17
N ASP A 34 13.32 9.14 2.15
CA ASP A 34 12.94 9.05 3.55
C ASP A 34 12.10 10.26 3.98
N SER A 35 11.01 10.01 4.70
CA SER A 35 10.10 11.06 5.18
C SER A 35 10.38 11.44 6.63
N ASN A 36 11.65 11.71 6.96
CA ASN A 36 12.15 12.05 8.30
C ASN A 36 11.91 10.91 9.32
N SER A 37 12.41 9.73 9.01
CA SER A 37 12.41 8.59 9.94
C SER A 37 13.15 8.93 11.23
N THR A 38 12.67 8.37 12.33
CA THR A 38 13.25 8.52 13.67
C THR A 38 13.87 7.23 14.19
N ASP A 39 13.79 6.16 13.40
CA ASP A 39 14.45 4.88 13.64
C ASP A 39 15.69 4.74 12.72
N ASN A 40 16.33 3.58 12.72
CA ASN A 40 17.56 3.32 11.95
C ASN A 40 17.30 3.07 10.45
N THR A 41 16.18 3.51 9.87
CA THR A 41 15.84 3.30 8.45
C THR A 41 16.92 3.87 7.53
N VAL A 42 17.37 5.10 7.80
CA VAL A 42 18.33 5.81 6.96
C VAL A 42 19.71 5.14 7.01
N GLU A 43 20.18 4.83 8.20
CA GLU A 43 21.49 4.21 8.43
C GLU A 43 21.58 2.83 7.76
N LEU A 44 20.51 2.02 7.88
CA LEU A 44 20.45 0.71 7.26
C LEU A 44 20.45 0.79 5.74
N ALA A 45 19.71 1.74 5.16
CA ALA A 45 19.68 1.94 3.71
C ALA A 45 21.05 2.39 3.18
N GLN A 46 21.69 3.35 3.86
CA GLN A 46 23.02 3.86 3.48
C GLN A 46 24.10 2.79 3.61
N ALA A 47 24.05 1.95 4.64
CA ALA A 47 25.01 0.85 4.82
C ALA A 47 25.00 -0.17 3.67
N LEU A 48 23.86 -0.27 2.95
CA LEU A 48 23.72 -1.11 1.75
C LEU A 48 24.08 -0.38 0.45
N GLY A 49 24.55 0.86 0.52
CA GLY A 49 24.94 1.66 -0.64
C GLY A 49 23.80 2.42 -1.32
N ALA A 50 22.60 2.47 -0.73
CA ALA A 50 21.52 3.28 -1.26
C ALA A 50 21.80 4.79 -1.03
N ARG A 51 21.52 5.63 -2.02
CA ARG A 51 21.47 7.07 -1.85
C ARG A 51 20.18 7.46 -1.14
N VAL A 52 20.28 8.11 0.01
CA VAL A 52 19.11 8.55 0.79
C VAL A 52 18.90 10.05 0.58
N VAL A 53 17.65 10.44 0.35
CA VAL A 53 17.19 11.84 0.29
C VAL A 53 16.04 12.05 1.26
N GLN A 54 16.03 13.21 1.93
CA GLN A 54 14.94 13.59 2.83
C GLN A 54 13.83 14.28 2.03
N VAL A 55 12.64 13.70 2.05
CA VAL A 55 11.46 14.24 1.37
C VAL A 55 10.30 14.32 2.37
N PRO A 56 9.96 15.51 2.88
CA PRO A 56 8.84 15.70 3.79
C PRO A 56 7.53 15.15 3.21
N PHE A 57 6.73 14.51 4.07
CA PHE A 57 5.47 13.87 3.66
C PHE A 57 4.32 14.89 3.60
N HIS A 58 3.80 15.16 2.40
CA HIS A 58 2.58 15.94 2.14
C HIS A 58 1.50 15.13 1.45
N GLY A 59 1.61 13.80 1.48
CA GLY A 59 0.78 12.82 0.80
C GLY A 59 1.63 11.93 -0.11
N PHE A 60 1.12 10.74 -0.43
CA PHE A 60 1.90 9.76 -1.19
C PHE A 60 2.20 10.22 -2.61
N GLY A 61 1.24 10.86 -3.29
CA GLY A 61 1.45 11.39 -4.64
C GLY A 61 2.52 12.48 -4.69
N ASP A 62 2.50 13.43 -3.73
CA ASP A 62 3.53 14.47 -3.60
C ASP A 62 4.90 13.86 -3.31
N LEU A 63 4.98 12.97 -2.32
CA LEU A 63 6.22 12.27 -1.96
C LEU A 63 6.85 11.58 -3.17
N ARG A 64 6.06 10.82 -3.94
CA ARG A 64 6.55 10.12 -5.13
C ARG A 64 6.98 11.08 -6.24
N ASN A 65 6.20 12.13 -6.53
CA ASN A 65 6.57 13.12 -7.54
C ASN A 65 7.89 13.82 -7.19
N ARG A 66 8.05 14.24 -5.94
CA ARG A 66 9.30 14.85 -5.46
C ARG A 66 10.47 13.86 -5.47
N THR A 67 10.21 12.58 -5.16
CA THR A 67 11.22 11.52 -5.29
C THR A 67 11.71 11.39 -6.73
N LEU A 68 10.81 11.48 -7.73
CA LEU A 68 11.20 11.43 -9.13
C LEU A 68 12.18 12.55 -9.53
N GLU A 69 12.09 13.73 -8.93
CA GLU A 69 13.04 14.83 -9.18
C GLU A 69 14.48 14.45 -8.82
N HIS A 70 14.66 13.60 -7.81
CA HIS A 70 15.96 13.12 -7.35
C HIS A 70 16.47 11.90 -8.12
N CYS A 71 15.64 11.21 -8.90
CA CYS A 71 16.07 10.06 -9.71
C CYS A 71 16.97 10.49 -10.86
N THR A 72 18.10 9.79 -11.05
CA THR A 72 19.12 10.16 -12.05
C THR A 72 18.78 9.65 -13.45
N HIS A 73 18.18 8.46 -13.55
CA HIS A 73 18.03 7.77 -14.83
C HIS A 73 16.65 7.92 -15.44
N GLU A 74 16.55 7.59 -16.72
CA GLU A 74 15.33 7.70 -17.50
C GLU A 74 14.29 6.66 -17.10
N TRP A 75 14.72 5.42 -16.88
CA TRP A 75 13.84 4.36 -16.40
C TRP A 75 13.78 4.34 -14.88
N ILE A 76 12.58 4.28 -14.38
CA ILE A 76 12.27 4.27 -12.96
C ILE A 76 11.61 2.94 -12.60
N PHE A 77 12.11 2.31 -11.55
CA PHE A 77 11.43 1.20 -10.89
C PHE A 77 11.01 1.62 -9.47
N SER A 78 9.71 1.79 -9.27
CA SER A 78 9.13 2.21 -7.99
C SER A 78 8.81 1.01 -7.11
N LEU A 79 9.32 1.03 -5.88
CA LEU A 79 9.09 -0.04 -4.91
C LEU A 79 8.68 0.57 -3.56
N ASP A 80 7.75 -0.08 -2.85
CA ASP A 80 7.44 0.28 -1.47
C ASP A 80 8.40 -0.49 -0.52
N SER A 81 8.60 0.01 0.70
CA SER A 81 9.50 -0.62 1.69
C SER A 81 9.06 -2.04 2.08
N ASP A 82 7.77 -2.37 1.91
CA ASP A 82 7.21 -3.70 2.15
C ASP A 82 7.22 -4.61 0.90
N GLU A 83 7.82 -4.15 -0.19
CA GLU A 83 7.92 -4.89 -1.46
C GLU A 83 9.34 -5.41 -1.73
N ARG A 84 9.45 -6.49 -2.52
CA ARG A 84 10.71 -7.13 -2.93
C ARG A 84 10.64 -7.46 -4.40
N CYS A 85 11.62 -7.00 -5.18
CA CYS A 85 11.80 -7.44 -6.55
C CYS A 85 12.27 -8.91 -6.55
N THR A 86 11.60 -9.77 -7.32
CA THR A 86 12.05 -11.16 -7.52
C THR A 86 13.12 -11.23 -8.59
N ALA A 87 13.88 -12.32 -8.64
CA ALA A 87 14.88 -12.53 -9.71
C ALA A 87 14.22 -12.56 -11.09
N GLU A 88 13.05 -13.19 -11.19
CA GLU A 88 12.27 -13.29 -12.44
C GLU A 88 11.76 -11.91 -12.89
N ALA A 89 11.25 -11.09 -11.95
CA ALA A 89 10.81 -9.73 -12.26
C ALA A 89 11.99 -8.84 -12.68
N ARG A 90 13.13 -8.95 -12.01
CA ARG A 90 14.38 -8.29 -12.39
C ARG A 90 14.76 -8.62 -13.84
N ASP A 91 14.81 -9.92 -14.17
CA ASP A 91 15.27 -10.38 -15.46
C ASP A 91 14.33 -9.92 -16.60
N GLU A 92 13.00 -9.93 -16.34
CA GLU A 92 12.01 -9.37 -17.28
C GLU A 92 12.19 -7.87 -17.45
N ILE A 93 12.41 -7.11 -16.36
CA ILE A 93 12.65 -5.66 -16.39
C ILE A 93 13.90 -5.34 -17.22
N LEU A 94 15.01 -6.02 -16.94
CA LEU A 94 16.28 -5.78 -17.63
C LEU A 94 16.17 -6.12 -19.12
N ALA A 95 15.54 -7.24 -19.47
CA ALA A 95 15.32 -7.63 -20.87
C ALA A 95 14.44 -6.59 -21.59
N LEU A 96 13.37 -6.13 -20.94
CA LEU A 96 12.45 -5.14 -21.51
C LEU A 96 13.16 -3.80 -21.76
N VAL A 97 13.85 -3.28 -20.74
CA VAL A 97 14.51 -1.97 -20.82
C VAL A 97 15.69 -1.98 -21.82
N SER A 98 16.37 -3.12 -21.97
CA SER A 98 17.49 -3.25 -22.92
C SER A 98 17.03 -3.43 -24.39
N GLY A 99 15.77 -3.79 -24.60
CA GLY A 99 15.18 -3.97 -25.93
C GLY A 99 14.54 -2.70 -26.49
N GLU A 100 13.48 -2.90 -27.28
CA GLU A 100 12.60 -1.84 -27.78
C GLU A 100 11.25 -1.88 -27.04
N PRO A 101 11.10 -1.18 -25.89
CA PRO A 101 9.89 -1.22 -25.10
C PRO A 101 8.69 -0.68 -25.88
N SER A 102 7.63 -1.48 -25.98
CA SER A 102 6.38 -1.10 -26.68
C SER A 102 5.57 -0.06 -25.90
N HIS A 103 5.80 0.06 -24.59
CA HIS A 103 5.11 1.00 -23.69
C HIS A 103 6.14 1.83 -22.93
N ASP A 104 5.70 2.95 -22.36
CA ASP A 104 6.54 3.83 -21.55
C ASP A 104 6.25 3.66 -20.04
N ALA A 105 5.22 2.90 -19.69
CA ALA A 105 4.85 2.57 -18.31
C ALA A 105 4.24 1.17 -18.25
N TYR A 106 4.56 0.44 -17.17
CA TYR A 106 4.16 -0.96 -16.96
C TYR A 106 3.64 -1.18 -15.55
N LEU A 107 2.51 -1.88 -15.45
CA LEU A 107 1.99 -2.44 -14.20
C LEU A 107 2.74 -3.73 -13.87
N VAL A 108 3.11 -3.89 -12.61
CA VAL A 108 3.79 -5.08 -12.10
C VAL A 108 2.84 -5.85 -11.18
N PRO A 109 2.62 -7.15 -11.40
CA PRO A 109 1.77 -7.94 -10.52
C PRO A 109 2.44 -8.13 -9.15
N ARG A 110 1.63 -8.16 -8.08
CA ARG A 110 2.12 -8.35 -6.71
C ARG A 110 1.62 -9.65 -6.13
N ARG A 111 2.52 -10.46 -5.60
CA ARG A 111 2.20 -11.58 -4.72
C ARG A 111 2.29 -11.10 -3.28
N SER A 112 1.15 -10.78 -2.69
CA SER A 112 1.09 -10.32 -1.31
C SER A 112 1.04 -11.51 -0.35
N TYR A 113 1.86 -11.45 0.71
CA TYR A 113 1.95 -12.49 1.72
C TYR A 113 1.32 -12.05 3.02
N MET A 114 0.57 -12.94 3.65
CA MET A 114 0.00 -12.74 4.98
C MET A 114 0.06 -14.05 5.76
N MET A 115 0.48 -13.98 7.03
CA MET A 115 0.61 -15.16 7.91
C MET A 115 1.49 -16.26 7.27
N GLY A 116 2.61 -15.86 6.63
CA GLY A 116 3.54 -16.79 5.98
C GLY A 116 3.05 -17.41 4.68
N ARG A 117 1.90 -17.00 4.16
CA ARG A 117 1.26 -17.56 2.96
C ARG A 117 1.07 -16.51 1.89
N TRP A 118 1.33 -16.86 0.63
CA TRP A 118 0.86 -16.09 -0.52
C TRP A 118 -0.67 -16.10 -0.60
N ILE A 119 -1.27 -14.93 -0.73
CA ILE A 119 -2.71 -14.73 -0.83
C ILE A 119 -3.06 -14.61 -2.31
N GLU A 120 -3.69 -15.63 -2.85
CA GLU A 120 -4.15 -15.68 -4.24
C GLU A 120 -5.55 -15.10 -4.40
N GLY A 121 -6.43 -15.39 -3.42
CA GLY A 121 -7.81 -14.94 -3.38
C GLY A 121 -7.99 -13.56 -2.73
N SER A 122 -9.18 -13.34 -2.17
CA SER A 122 -9.55 -12.10 -1.45
C SER A 122 -9.41 -10.81 -2.29
N GLY A 123 -9.07 -10.92 -3.59
CA GLY A 123 -8.80 -9.79 -4.48
C GLY A 123 -7.42 -9.16 -4.26
N TRP A 124 -6.47 -9.95 -3.75
CA TRP A 124 -5.10 -9.52 -3.51
C TRP A 124 -4.15 -9.82 -4.68
N TYR A 125 -4.52 -10.66 -5.61
CA TYR A 125 -3.72 -10.94 -6.81
C TYR A 125 -4.56 -10.68 -8.06
N PRO A 126 -3.97 -10.10 -9.13
CA PRO A 126 -2.60 -9.57 -9.30
C PRO A 126 -2.32 -8.20 -8.63
N ASN A 127 -3.33 -7.57 -8.01
CA ASN A 127 -3.23 -6.32 -7.23
C ASN A 127 -2.49 -5.17 -7.96
N TYR A 128 -2.83 -4.96 -9.22
CA TYR A 128 -2.33 -3.79 -9.95
C TYR A 128 -2.87 -2.49 -9.34
N ARG A 129 -2.00 -1.52 -9.12
CA ARG A 129 -2.38 -0.21 -8.57
C ARG A 129 -1.99 0.91 -9.51
N GLN A 130 -0.68 1.19 -9.59
CA GLN A 130 -0.07 2.16 -10.49
C GLN A 130 1.12 1.51 -11.20
N PRO A 131 1.57 2.08 -12.34
CA PRO A 131 2.80 1.61 -12.96
C PRO A 131 3.98 1.67 -11.99
N GLN A 132 4.77 0.62 -11.95
CA GLN A 132 5.97 0.53 -11.14
C GLN A 132 7.25 0.57 -11.94
N LEU A 133 7.21 0.18 -13.22
CA LEU A 133 8.30 0.40 -14.16
C LEU A 133 7.84 1.42 -15.21
N PHE A 134 8.53 2.56 -15.33
CA PHE A 134 8.13 3.60 -16.27
C PHE A 134 9.27 4.55 -16.63
N ARG A 135 9.15 5.23 -17.78
CA ARG A 135 10.04 6.34 -18.10
C ARG A 135 9.69 7.54 -17.22
N LYS A 136 10.68 8.21 -16.66
CA LYS A 136 10.52 9.33 -15.72
C LYS A 136 9.54 10.41 -16.22
N THR A 137 9.49 10.62 -17.52
CA THR A 137 8.62 11.63 -18.17
C THR A 137 7.26 11.08 -18.60
N ALA A 138 7.00 9.78 -18.46
CA ALA A 138 5.80 9.14 -19.02
C ALA A 138 4.56 9.26 -18.12
N MET A 139 4.73 9.57 -16.84
CA MET A 139 3.63 9.70 -15.91
C MET A 139 3.97 10.62 -14.74
N ARG A 140 2.93 11.07 -14.04
CA ARG A 140 3.02 11.69 -12.72
C ARG A 140 1.95 11.12 -11.80
N TYR A 141 2.19 11.17 -10.50
CA TYR A 141 1.20 10.78 -9.51
C TYR A 141 0.22 11.91 -9.24
N THR A 142 -1.07 11.56 -9.04
CA THR A 142 -2.08 12.55 -8.61
C THR A 142 -1.90 12.89 -7.13
N LEU A 143 -2.37 14.08 -6.74
CA LEU A 143 -2.24 14.56 -5.36
C LEU A 143 -3.43 14.20 -4.48
N ASP A 144 -4.15 13.12 -4.80
CA ASP A 144 -5.29 12.67 -4.03
C ASP A 144 -4.88 12.24 -2.61
N PRO A 145 -5.59 12.72 -1.56
CA PRO A 145 -5.13 12.54 -0.17
C PRO A 145 -5.10 11.09 0.35
N VAL A 146 -5.80 10.16 -0.29
CA VAL A 146 -6.01 8.79 0.27
C VAL A 146 -5.61 7.67 -0.68
N HIS A 147 -5.77 7.87 -1.96
CA HIS A 147 -5.40 6.91 -2.99
C HIS A 147 -4.81 7.71 -4.14
N GLU A 148 -3.49 7.85 -4.11
CA GLU A 148 -2.81 8.43 -5.25
C GLU A 148 -3.11 7.59 -6.49
N GLY A 149 -3.59 8.26 -7.52
CA GLY A 149 -3.68 7.73 -8.87
C GLY A 149 -2.44 8.13 -9.66
N TYR A 150 -2.51 7.98 -10.95
CA TYR A 150 -1.50 8.48 -11.87
C TYR A 150 -2.15 9.06 -13.13
N GLU A 151 -1.45 9.99 -13.75
CA GLU A 151 -1.78 10.52 -15.07
C GLU A 151 -0.67 10.13 -16.04
N LEU A 152 -1.05 9.55 -17.17
CA LEU A 152 -0.11 9.28 -18.26
C LEU A 152 0.18 10.58 -19.01
N LEU A 153 1.46 10.83 -19.25
CA LEU A 153 1.97 11.96 -20.03
C LEU A 153 2.47 11.49 -21.42
N THR A 154 2.16 10.27 -21.80
CA THR A 154 2.45 9.64 -23.09
C THR A 154 1.17 9.17 -23.75
N SER A 155 1.17 9.07 -25.10
CA SER A 155 0.05 8.52 -25.86
C SER A 155 0.01 6.98 -25.86
N LYS A 156 1.08 6.32 -25.41
CA LYS A 156 1.13 4.86 -25.35
C LYS A 156 0.29 4.33 -24.20
N PRO A 157 -0.44 3.22 -24.37
CA PRO A 157 -1.16 2.59 -23.28
C PRO A 157 -0.19 2.02 -22.23
N VAL A 158 -0.70 1.70 -21.04
CA VAL A 158 0.08 1.02 -20.00
C VAL A 158 0.25 -0.45 -20.35
N GLY A 159 1.50 -0.93 -20.30
CA GLY A 159 1.84 -2.35 -20.44
C GLY A 159 1.71 -3.09 -19.10
N HIS A 160 1.91 -4.41 -19.16
CA HIS A 160 1.90 -5.29 -17.99
C HIS A 160 3.13 -6.19 -18.02
N LEU A 161 3.83 -6.29 -16.90
CA LEU A 161 4.82 -7.34 -16.68
C LEU A 161 4.09 -8.64 -16.30
N THR A 162 4.73 -9.74 -16.55
CA THR A 162 4.22 -11.10 -16.25
C THR A 162 4.76 -11.61 -14.93
N GLN A 163 5.99 -11.23 -14.60
CA GLN A 163 6.65 -11.64 -13.37
C GLN A 163 6.30 -10.72 -12.20
N ALA A 164 5.98 -11.33 -11.06
CA ALA A 164 5.47 -10.63 -9.91
C ALA A 164 6.58 -10.22 -8.93
N ILE A 165 6.41 -9.06 -8.32
CA ILE A 165 7.12 -8.72 -7.08
C ILE A 165 6.42 -9.35 -5.87
N HIS A 166 7.15 -9.51 -4.76
CA HIS A 166 6.58 -9.94 -3.49
C HIS A 166 6.26 -8.75 -2.61
N GLN A 167 5.15 -8.82 -1.89
CA GLN A 167 4.74 -7.80 -0.92
C GLN A 167 4.46 -8.42 0.45
N PHE A 168 4.97 -7.80 1.51
CA PHE A 168 4.82 -8.22 2.91
C PHE A 168 4.17 -7.08 3.73
N PRO A 169 2.85 -6.83 3.55
CA PRO A 169 2.20 -5.62 4.05
C PRO A 169 2.09 -5.58 5.58
N PHE A 170 2.21 -6.74 6.26
CA PHE A 170 2.06 -6.87 7.71
C PHE A 170 3.06 -7.87 8.28
N ARG A 171 3.69 -7.52 9.40
CA ARG A 171 4.58 -8.38 10.17
C ARG A 171 3.80 -9.25 11.16
N ASN A 172 2.68 -8.73 11.67
CA ASN A 172 1.86 -9.38 12.69
C ASN A 172 0.42 -8.84 12.67
N MET A 173 -0.45 -9.45 13.49
CA MET A 173 -1.85 -9.08 13.59
C MET A 173 -2.08 -7.70 14.22
N ALA A 174 -1.18 -7.22 15.09
CA ALA A 174 -1.30 -5.89 15.68
C ALA A 174 -1.21 -4.80 14.59
N GLU A 175 -0.32 -4.96 13.60
CA GLU A 175 -0.25 -4.05 12.44
C GLU A 175 -1.52 -4.08 11.59
N VAL A 176 -2.12 -5.26 11.40
CA VAL A 176 -3.41 -5.40 10.68
C VAL A 176 -4.50 -4.60 11.39
N ILE A 177 -4.63 -4.77 12.71
CA ILE A 177 -5.65 -4.09 13.53
C ILE A 177 -5.40 -2.57 13.54
N HIS A 178 -4.15 -2.15 13.74
CA HIS A 178 -3.79 -0.73 13.73
C HIS A 178 -4.14 -0.06 12.38
N LYS A 179 -3.77 -0.69 11.27
CA LYS A 179 -4.08 -0.20 9.93
C LYS A 179 -5.59 -0.17 9.68
N MET A 180 -6.32 -1.21 10.06
CA MET A 180 -7.77 -1.28 9.96
C MET A 180 -8.44 -0.13 10.75
N ASN A 181 -8.01 0.12 11.99
CA ASN A 181 -8.53 1.20 12.81
C ASN A 181 -8.31 2.58 12.15
N ARG A 182 -7.09 2.86 11.67
CA ARG A 182 -6.75 4.10 10.96
C ARG A 182 -7.61 4.29 9.70
N TYR A 183 -7.72 3.26 8.85
CA TYR A 183 -8.48 3.35 7.60
C TYR A 183 -10.00 3.43 7.81
N SER A 184 -10.53 2.78 8.85
CA SER A 184 -11.95 2.91 9.19
C SER A 184 -12.28 4.34 9.65
N THR A 185 -11.39 5.01 10.40
CA THR A 185 -11.55 6.41 10.81
C THR A 185 -11.52 7.36 9.60
N LEU A 186 -10.51 7.24 8.73
CA LEU A 186 -10.43 8.04 7.50
C LEU A 186 -11.64 7.79 6.58
N GLY A 187 -12.11 6.55 6.54
CA GLY A 187 -13.29 6.18 5.76
C GLY A 187 -14.60 6.73 6.35
N ALA A 188 -14.72 6.85 7.68
CA ALA A 188 -15.88 7.45 8.35
C ALA A 188 -16.03 8.92 7.97
N ALA A 189 -14.94 9.68 7.99
CA ALA A 189 -14.93 11.10 7.60
C ALA A 189 -15.45 11.35 6.17
N LYS A 190 -15.29 10.38 5.25
CA LYS A 190 -15.80 10.46 3.87
C LYS A 190 -17.30 10.18 3.72
N LEU A 191 -17.96 9.65 4.76
CA LEU A 191 -19.40 9.32 4.73
C LEU A 191 -20.31 10.51 5.08
N THR A 192 -19.89 11.74 4.80
CA THR A 192 -20.55 13.00 5.22
C THR A 192 -22.03 13.11 4.86
N ARG A 193 -22.50 12.48 3.78
CA ARG A 193 -23.88 12.56 3.28
C ARG A 193 -24.75 11.35 3.58
N LYS A 194 -24.21 10.27 4.17
CA LYS A 194 -24.97 9.04 4.43
C LYS A 194 -25.43 8.99 5.88
N ARG A 195 -26.72 8.73 6.09
CA ARG A 195 -27.22 8.34 7.41
C ARG A 195 -26.59 6.99 7.77
N ALA A 196 -25.80 6.97 8.83
CA ALA A 196 -25.25 5.74 9.38
C ALA A 196 -26.16 5.23 10.50
N SER A 197 -26.28 3.92 10.61
CA SER A 197 -26.94 3.24 11.73
C SER A 197 -26.17 1.96 12.04
N MET A 198 -26.35 1.40 13.23
CA MET A 198 -25.69 0.13 13.59
C MET A 198 -26.14 -1.01 12.67
N ALA A 199 -27.42 -1.02 12.23
CA ALA A 199 -27.90 -1.99 11.26
C ALA A 199 -27.20 -1.86 9.90
N SER A 200 -27.00 -0.61 9.42
CA SER A 200 -26.24 -0.37 8.19
C SER A 200 -24.77 -0.74 8.33
N ALA A 201 -24.16 -0.49 9.49
CA ALA A 201 -22.80 -0.90 9.78
C ALA A 201 -22.62 -2.41 9.67
N PHE A 202 -23.51 -3.17 10.31
CA PHE A 202 -23.49 -4.64 10.26
C PHE A 202 -23.74 -5.17 8.84
N GLY A 203 -24.76 -4.66 8.15
CA GLY A 203 -25.11 -5.11 6.79
C GLY A 203 -23.97 -4.87 5.79
N HIS A 204 -23.35 -3.68 5.82
CA HIS A 204 -22.20 -3.39 4.96
C HIS A 204 -20.95 -4.20 5.33
N GLY A 205 -20.70 -4.42 6.62
CA GLY A 205 -19.65 -5.30 7.10
C GLY A 205 -19.84 -6.74 6.61
N LEU A 206 -21.04 -7.30 6.79
CA LEU A 206 -21.36 -8.66 6.35
C LEU A 206 -21.20 -8.82 4.83
N TRP A 207 -21.66 -7.83 4.07
CA TRP A 207 -21.44 -7.82 2.63
C TRP A 207 -19.97 -7.79 2.26
N ALA A 208 -19.14 -6.99 2.97
CA ALA A 208 -17.71 -6.96 2.76
C ALA A 208 -17.06 -8.33 3.02
N PHE A 209 -17.45 -9.03 4.09
CA PHE A 209 -17.02 -10.39 4.36
C PHE A 209 -17.36 -11.35 3.22
N ILE A 210 -18.64 -11.42 2.85
CA ILE A 210 -19.14 -12.31 1.79
C ILE A 210 -18.41 -12.03 0.47
N LYS A 211 -18.28 -10.75 0.12
CA LYS A 211 -17.57 -10.32 -1.09
C LYS A 211 -16.13 -10.85 -1.13
N HIS A 212 -15.37 -10.69 -0.05
CA HIS A 212 -13.95 -11.08 -0.02
C HIS A 212 -13.76 -12.57 0.19
N TYR A 213 -14.57 -13.22 1.04
CA TYR A 213 -14.41 -14.64 1.33
C TYR A 213 -14.98 -15.52 0.23
N ILE A 214 -16.18 -15.22 -0.26
CA ILE A 214 -16.88 -16.05 -1.26
C ILE A 214 -16.56 -15.58 -2.69
N PHE A 215 -17.00 -14.37 -3.07
CA PHE A 215 -16.91 -13.92 -4.46
C PHE A 215 -15.46 -13.71 -4.92
N LYS A 216 -14.59 -13.23 -4.05
CA LYS A 216 -13.16 -13.11 -4.34
C LYS A 216 -12.35 -14.34 -3.94
N ARG A 217 -13.03 -15.46 -3.65
CA ARG A 217 -12.42 -16.77 -3.39
C ARG A 217 -11.42 -16.79 -2.24
N GLY A 218 -11.59 -15.93 -1.22
CA GLY A 218 -10.71 -15.90 -0.04
C GLY A 218 -10.67 -17.23 0.71
N PHE A 219 -11.74 -18.06 0.61
CA PHE A 219 -11.76 -19.40 1.21
C PHE A 219 -10.63 -20.32 0.70
N LYS A 220 -10.07 -20.05 -0.49
CA LYS A 220 -8.93 -20.81 -1.02
C LYS A 220 -7.63 -20.57 -0.25
N ASP A 221 -7.52 -19.41 0.41
CA ASP A 221 -6.35 -19.02 1.19
C ASP A 221 -6.41 -19.54 2.65
N GLY A 222 -7.37 -20.42 2.97
CA GLY A 222 -7.54 -21.02 4.29
C GLY A 222 -7.77 -19.96 5.38
N TRP A 223 -7.11 -20.12 6.53
CA TRP A 223 -7.25 -19.18 7.66
C TRP A 223 -6.81 -17.77 7.34
N ALA A 224 -5.78 -17.59 6.51
CA ALA A 224 -5.35 -16.25 6.10
C ALA A 224 -6.44 -15.53 5.31
N GLY A 225 -7.11 -16.22 4.39
CA GLY A 225 -8.24 -15.67 3.64
C GLY A 225 -9.46 -15.36 4.52
N PHE A 226 -9.72 -16.19 5.54
CA PHE A 226 -10.76 -15.90 6.53
C PHE A 226 -10.42 -14.62 7.32
N VAL A 227 -9.19 -14.51 7.84
CA VAL A 227 -8.74 -13.31 8.59
C VAL A 227 -8.83 -12.05 7.72
N ILE A 228 -8.45 -12.11 6.45
CA ILE A 228 -8.59 -11.00 5.51
C ILE A 228 -10.06 -10.61 5.34
N ALA A 229 -10.94 -11.56 5.11
CA ALA A 229 -12.36 -11.31 4.92
C ALA A 229 -13.01 -10.73 6.20
N PHE A 230 -12.61 -11.26 7.37
CA PHE A 230 -13.06 -10.76 8.67
C PHE A 230 -12.55 -9.34 8.95
N GLY A 231 -11.28 -9.04 8.65
CA GLY A 231 -10.74 -7.68 8.74
C GLY A 231 -11.46 -6.69 7.80
N ASN A 232 -11.92 -7.15 6.64
CA ASN A 232 -12.78 -6.33 5.75
C ASN A 232 -14.19 -6.11 6.33
N PHE A 233 -14.76 -7.11 7.03
CA PHE A 233 -15.97 -6.93 7.82
C PHE A 233 -15.76 -5.86 8.89
N GLU A 234 -14.78 -6.04 9.76
CA GLU A 234 -14.50 -5.11 10.86
C GLU A 234 -14.22 -3.69 10.37
N GLY A 235 -13.32 -3.51 9.39
CA GLY A 235 -12.99 -2.20 8.85
C GLY A 235 -14.20 -1.48 8.23
N THR A 236 -15.09 -2.22 7.58
CA THR A 236 -16.33 -1.68 7.02
C THR A 236 -17.34 -1.39 8.13
N PHE A 237 -17.53 -2.32 9.07
CA PHE A 237 -18.41 -2.12 10.22
C PHE A 237 -18.00 -0.87 11.00
N TYR A 238 -16.73 -0.76 11.43
CA TYR A 238 -16.24 0.38 12.21
C TYR A 238 -16.29 1.70 11.45
N ARG A 239 -16.16 1.69 10.13
CA ARG A 239 -16.35 2.91 9.32
C ARG A 239 -17.74 3.50 9.49
N TYR A 240 -18.78 2.68 9.44
CA TYR A 240 -20.16 3.12 9.61
C TYR A 240 -20.50 3.35 11.08
N ALA A 241 -19.97 2.53 11.99
CA ALA A 241 -20.19 2.69 13.43
C ALA A 241 -19.59 4.00 13.96
N LYS A 242 -18.34 4.33 13.58
CA LYS A 242 -17.70 5.62 13.91
C LYS A 242 -18.48 6.80 13.34
N ARG A 243 -18.98 6.69 12.11
CA ARG A 243 -19.85 7.74 11.55
C ARG A 243 -21.16 7.88 12.31
N TYR A 244 -21.74 6.78 12.75
CA TYR A 244 -22.94 6.82 13.61
C TYR A 244 -22.65 7.47 14.95
N GLU A 245 -21.55 7.09 15.62
CA GLU A 245 -21.07 7.66 16.86
C GLU A 245 -20.96 9.18 16.79
N GLU A 246 -20.32 9.73 15.74
CA GLU A 246 -20.20 11.17 15.49
C GLU A 246 -21.57 11.89 15.45
N THR A 247 -22.64 11.20 15.02
CA THR A 247 -23.99 11.79 14.93
C THR A 247 -24.76 11.76 16.24
N GLN A 248 -24.29 11.02 17.26
CA GLN A 248 -25.03 10.81 18.51
C GLN A 248 -24.71 11.83 19.61
N ASN A 249 -23.73 12.72 19.42
CA ASN A 249 -23.29 13.70 20.45
C ASN A 249 -23.14 13.05 21.83
N TRP A 250 -22.41 11.95 21.89
CA TRP A 250 -22.24 11.21 23.14
C TRP A 250 -21.62 12.10 24.22
N GLN A 251 -22.41 12.36 25.27
CA GLN A 251 -21.94 13.00 26.49
C GLN A 251 -21.72 11.91 27.54
N PRO A 252 -20.63 11.98 28.31
CA PRO A 252 -20.47 11.08 29.44
C PRO A 252 -21.63 11.27 30.41
N PRO A 253 -22.19 10.19 31.01
CA PRO A 253 -23.23 10.32 32.02
C PRO A 253 -22.72 11.16 33.19
N PRO A 254 -23.57 11.97 33.85
CA PRO A 254 -23.19 12.70 35.07
C PRO A 254 -22.56 11.72 36.05
N SER A 255 -21.52 12.17 36.76
CA SER A 255 -20.76 11.35 37.73
C SER A 255 -21.63 10.64 38.77
N GLU A 256 -22.75 11.24 39.13
CA GLU A 256 -23.77 10.67 40.04
C GLU A 256 -24.47 9.41 39.51
N LYS A 257 -24.47 9.15 38.19
CA LYS A 257 -25.08 7.98 37.57
C LYS A 257 -24.12 6.83 37.32
N LEU A 258 -22.84 6.96 37.70
CA LEU A 258 -21.83 5.93 37.52
C LEU A 258 -21.81 4.89 38.68
N THR A 259 -22.73 4.99 39.66
CA THR A 259 -22.90 3.96 40.69
C THR A 259 -23.45 2.68 40.04
N ARG A 260 -22.75 1.55 40.25
CA ARG A 260 -23.25 0.24 39.82
C ARG A 260 -24.68 0.07 40.29
N PRO A 261 -25.59 -0.43 39.42
CA PRO A 261 -26.88 -0.87 39.94
C PRO A 261 -26.62 -1.93 41.02
N LYS A 262 -27.28 -1.76 42.16
CA LYS A 262 -27.23 -2.76 43.26
C LYS A 262 -27.72 -4.10 42.69
N PRO A 263 -27.08 -5.24 43.06
CA PRO A 263 -27.46 -6.57 42.59
C PRO A 263 -28.92 -6.90 42.94
#